data_3ee42a9340f68b9bd86820e6908b8b57
#
_entry.id   3ee42a9340f68b9bd86820e6908b8b57
#
_cell.length_a   1.000
_cell.length_b   1.000
_cell.length_c   1.000
_cell.angle_alpha   90.00
_cell.angle_beta   90.00
_cell.angle_gamma   90.00
#
_symmetry.space_group_name_H-M   'P 1'
#
loop_
_entity.id
_entity.type
_entity.pdbx_description
1 polymer ?
#
loop_
_entity_poly.entity_id
_entity_poly.type
_entity_poly.pdbx_seq_one_letter_code
_entity_poly.pdbx_strand_id
1 'polypeptide(L)'
;PDSLHGYELVKDYDICLGQHTNVCVGKPICNPKDIPTLVNADGTFKTSKMYRSTKEDFVNLDEAILEVEAQYNRFKEITGKEPAYFEAHAVMSENLNRAIEIVGNRHNLKTLIMGCEKVNGQDMHMYMDSMFPNYDPMTSFKKMVDEAKDGFNMMVCHPGYLDQYILSVSSLTMPRVLETDFLTSEELKVYLKENNIHLYTYDEV
;
A
#
# COMPACT_ATOMS: atom_id res chain seq x y z
N PRO A 1 4.29 13.87 -2.75
CA PRO A 1 5.03 15.10 -2.41
C PRO A 1 5.93 14.90 -1.19
N ASP A 2 5.47 14.15 -0.18
CA ASP A 2 6.14 14.06 1.12
C ASP A 2 7.05 12.82 1.27
N SER A 3 7.18 11.99 0.22
CA SER A 3 7.95 10.74 0.26
C SER A 3 9.43 10.95 0.62
N LEU A 4 10.05 12.04 0.13
CA LEU A 4 11.43 12.37 0.49
C LEU A 4 11.56 12.68 1.98
N HIS A 5 10.65 13.52 2.53
CA HIS A 5 10.62 13.83 3.95
C HIS A 5 10.37 12.59 4.80
N GLY A 6 9.41 11.75 4.40
CA GLY A 6 9.14 10.48 5.08
C GLY A 6 10.36 9.56 5.09
N TYR A 7 11.05 9.43 3.96
CA TYR A 7 12.27 8.63 3.89
C TYR A 7 13.39 9.15 4.80
N GLU A 8 13.63 10.48 4.84
CA GLU A 8 14.62 11.07 5.73
C GLU A 8 14.39 10.75 7.21
N LEU A 9 13.14 10.52 7.62
CA LEU A 9 12.80 10.15 9.00
C LEU A 9 13.08 8.68 9.32
N VAL A 10 13.13 7.81 8.31
CA VAL A 10 13.20 6.35 8.51
C VAL A 10 14.45 5.70 7.92
N LYS A 11 15.28 6.43 7.18
CA LYS A 11 16.44 5.90 6.43
C LYS A 11 17.48 5.16 7.27
N ASP A 12 17.58 5.49 8.57
CA ASP A 12 18.53 4.91 9.51
C ASP A 12 17.96 3.71 10.28
N TYR A 13 16.71 3.34 10.00
CA TYR A 13 16.07 2.17 10.59
C TYR A 13 16.11 0.98 9.63
N ASP A 14 16.21 -0.22 10.20
CA ASP A 14 16.12 -1.47 9.45
C ASP A 14 14.66 -1.80 9.19
N ILE A 15 14.13 -1.32 8.07
CA ILE A 15 12.74 -1.52 7.64
C ILE A 15 12.67 -1.93 6.18
N CYS A 16 11.75 -2.82 5.87
CA CYS A 16 11.42 -3.24 4.52
C CYS A 16 10.59 -2.16 3.82
N LEU A 17 11.15 -1.52 2.78
CA LEU A 17 10.51 -0.44 2.03
C LEU A 17 9.93 -0.94 0.71
N GLY A 18 8.63 -0.81 0.54
CA GLY A 18 7.93 -1.06 -0.73
C GLY A 18 7.50 0.22 -1.46
N GLN A 19 7.23 0.09 -2.74
CA GLN A 19 6.61 1.15 -3.52
C GLN A 19 5.08 1.02 -3.45
N HIS A 20 4.43 1.95 -2.78
CA HIS A 20 2.98 2.10 -2.76
C HIS A 20 2.55 2.98 -3.94
N THR A 21 2.28 2.35 -5.08
CA THR A 21 2.00 3.02 -6.35
C THR A 21 0.70 3.82 -6.28
N ASN A 22 0.80 5.13 -6.40
CA ASN A 22 -0.32 6.06 -6.28
C ASN A 22 -0.72 6.63 -7.64
N VAL A 23 -2.01 6.49 -7.99
CA VAL A 23 -2.61 7.09 -9.19
C VAL A 23 -3.93 7.81 -8.88
N CYS A 24 -4.16 8.16 -7.60
CA CYS A 24 -5.44 8.75 -7.20
C CYS A 24 -5.35 9.95 -6.23
N VAL A 25 -4.13 10.39 -5.90
CA VAL A 25 -3.92 11.56 -5.02
C VAL A 25 -2.77 12.41 -5.54
N GLY A 26 -2.97 13.73 -5.63
CA GLY A 26 -1.92 14.68 -6.01
C GLY A 26 -1.60 14.70 -7.50
N LYS A 27 -0.32 14.86 -7.83
CA LYS A 27 0.15 14.97 -9.22
C LYS A 27 1.02 13.79 -9.60
N PRO A 28 0.99 13.36 -10.88
CA PRO A 28 1.86 12.31 -11.41
C PRO A 28 3.34 12.71 -11.43
N ILE A 29 4.20 11.73 -11.59
CA ILE A 29 5.61 11.93 -11.94
C ILE A 29 5.75 12.20 -13.44
N CYS A 30 4.99 11.47 -14.27
CA CYS A 30 4.94 11.70 -15.70
C CYS A 30 4.32 13.06 -16.07
N ASN A 31 4.58 13.52 -17.31
CA ASN A 31 3.84 14.65 -17.86
C ASN A 31 2.35 14.25 -18.00
N PRO A 32 1.40 15.03 -17.44
CA PRO A 32 -0.03 14.72 -17.55
C PRO A 32 -0.54 14.49 -18.97
N LYS A 33 0.11 15.08 -19.99
CA LYS A 33 -0.26 14.90 -21.40
C LYS A 33 0.02 13.49 -21.92
N ASP A 34 0.95 12.78 -21.29
CA ASP A 34 1.37 11.44 -21.70
C ASP A 34 0.54 10.33 -21.03
N ILE A 35 -0.27 10.73 -20.02
CA ILE A 35 -1.11 9.83 -19.23
C ILE A 35 -2.54 10.37 -19.03
N PRO A 36 -3.23 10.82 -20.09
CA PRO A 36 -4.51 11.52 -19.98
C PRO A 36 -5.64 10.69 -19.34
N THR A 37 -5.59 9.37 -19.38
CA THR A 37 -6.60 8.53 -18.73
C THR A 37 -6.49 8.55 -17.19
N LEU A 38 -5.31 8.82 -16.65
CA LEU A 38 -5.06 8.82 -15.21
C LEU A 38 -5.34 10.20 -14.55
N VAL A 39 -5.37 11.28 -15.33
CA VAL A 39 -5.43 12.64 -14.80
C VAL A 39 -6.70 13.40 -15.14
N ASN A 40 -6.97 14.43 -14.35
CA ASN A 40 -7.97 15.46 -14.62
C ASN A 40 -7.41 16.55 -15.53
N ALA A 41 -8.28 17.47 -16.00
CA ALA A 41 -7.89 18.58 -16.86
C ALA A 41 -6.87 19.55 -16.21
N ASP A 42 -6.80 19.59 -14.89
CA ASP A 42 -5.83 20.39 -14.13
C ASP A 42 -4.47 19.68 -13.92
N GLY A 43 -4.32 18.47 -14.46
CA GLY A 43 -3.11 17.67 -14.36
C GLY A 43 -2.92 16.93 -13.03
N THR A 44 -3.91 16.93 -12.16
CA THR A 44 -3.92 16.08 -10.95
C THR A 44 -4.45 14.70 -11.28
N PHE A 45 -4.10 13.69 -10.48
CA PHE A 45 -4.70 12.36 -10.61
C PHE A 45 -6.21 12.39 -10.40
N LYS A 46 -6.93 11.50 -11.08
CA LYS A 46 -8.33 11.20 -10.79
C LYS A 46 -8.47 10.61 -9.40
N THR A 47 -9.57 10.94 -8.70
CA THR A 47 -9.76 10.49 -7.32
C THR A 47 -10.13 9.00 -7.24
N SER A 48 -9.81 8.34 -6.13
CA SER A 48 -10.24 6.95 -5.87
C SER A 48 -11.77 6.76 -5.94
N LYS A 49 -12.54 7.83 -5.68
CA LYS A 49 -14.01 7.83 -5.87
C LYS A 49 -14.39 7.65 -7.35
N MET A 50 -13.64 8.27 -8.27
CA MET A 50 -13.90 8.11 -9.71
C MET A 50 -13.67 6.67 -10.15
N TYR A 51 -12.59 6.04 -9.70
CA TYR A 51 -12.31 4.62 -9.97
C TYR A 51 -13.45 3.72 -9.45
N ARG A 52 -13.95 3.96 -8.24
CA ARG A 52 -15.05 3.17 -7.67
C ARG A 52 -16.42 3.41 -8.30
N SER A 53 -16.62 4.55 -8.97
CA SER A 53 -17.89 4.92 -9.56
C SER A 53 -18.11 4.43 -10.99
N THR A 54 -17.06 3.98 -11.67
CA THR A 54 -17.11 3.46 -13.04
C THR A 54 -17.27 1.95 -13.04
N LYS A 55 -18.02 1.44 -14.03
CA LYS A 55 -18.18 0.00 -14.24
C LYS A 55 -17.08 -0.60 -15.12
N GLU A 56 -16.49 0.23 -15.97
CA GLU A 56 -15.45 -0.16 -16.89
C GLU A 56 -14.12 0.44 -16.43
N ASP A 57 -13.05 -0.31 -16.59
CA ASP A 57 -11.70 0.18 -16.34
C ASP A 57 -11.31 1.20 -17.41
N PHE A 58 -11.20 2.46 -17.02
CA PHE A 58 -10.83 3.55 -17.94
C PHE A 58 -9.31 3.76 -18.04
N VAL A 59 -8.55 3.04 -17.25
CA VAL A 59 -7.08 3.15 -17.24
C VAL A 59 -6.51 2.58 -18.54
N ASN A 60 -5.72 3.36 -19.25
CA ASN A 60 -4.95 2.85 -20.37
C ASN A 60 -3.70 2.15 -19.83
N LEU A 61 -3.45 0.91 -20.30
CA LEU A 61 -2.35 0.09 -19.82
C LEU A 61 -0.98 0.72 -20.05
N ASP A 62 -0.74 1.27 -21.25
CA ASP A 62 0.56 1.87 -21.60
C ASP A 62 0.83 3.13 -20.76
N GLU A 63 -0.19 3.96 -20.52
CA GLU A 63 -0.10 5.12 -19.63
C GLU A 63 0.19 4.72 -18.18
N ALA A 64 -0.48 3.66 -17.69
CA ALA A 64 -0.21 3.12 -16.37
C ALA A 64 1.21 2.58 -16.22
N ILE A 65 1.72 1.87 -17.24
CA ILE A 65 3.11 1.39 -17.28
C ILE A 65 4.10 2.57 -17.19
N LEU A 66 3.86 3.64 -17.94
CA LEU A 66 4.72 4.84 -17.90
C LEU A 66 4.78 5.44 -16.48
N GLU A 67 3.63 5.62 -15.84
CA GLU A 67 3.58 6.22 -14.50
C GLU A 67 4.16 5.30 -13.42
N VAL A 68 3.89 3.99 -13.48
CA VAL A 68 4.46 3.01 -12.52
C VAL A 68 5.98 3.00 -12.63
N GLU A 69 6.53 2.99 -13.86
CA GLU A 69 7.98 3.04 -14.12
C GLU A 69 8.58 4.37 -13.61
N ALA A 70 7.89 5.49 -13.83
CA ALA A 70 8.34 6.79 -13.36
C ALA A 70 8.36 6.86 -11.81
N GLN A 71 7.36 6.28 -11.15
CA GLN A 71 7.33 6.18 -9.68
C GLN A 71 8.42 5.26 -9.14
N TYR A 72 8.72 4.15 -9.82
CA TYR A 72 9.85 3.28 -9.50
C TYR A 72 11.19 4.03 -9.56
N ASN A 73 11.44 4.75 -10.66
CA ASN A 73 12.66 5.53 -10.78
C ASN A 73 12.73 6.62 -9.69
N ARG A 74 11.60 7.25 -9.36
CA ARG A 74 11.52 8.24 -8.30
C ARG A 74 11.77 7.64 -6.91
N PHE A 75 11.30 6.42 -6.66
CA PHE A 75 11.61 5.70 -5.42
C PHE A 75 13.13 5.52 -5.27
N LYS A 76 13.81 5.07 -6.32
CA LYS A 76 15.27 4.88 -6.33
C LYS A 76 16.05 6.19 -6.17
N GLU A 77 15.59 7.27 -6.78
CA GLU A 77 16.18 8.60 -6.58
C GLU A 77 16.11 9.05 -5.12
N ILE A 78 14.99 8.78 -4.46
CA ILE A 78 14.78 9.17 -3.05
C ILE A 78 15.58 8.29 -2.11
N THR A 79 15.54 6.97 -2.31
CA THR A 79 16.04 6.00 -1.32
C THR A 79 17.45 5.49 -1.60
N GLY A 80 17.89 5.58 -2.85
CA GLY A 80 19.13 4.93 -3.30
C GLY A 80 19.04 3.40 -3.34
N LYS A 81 17.84 2.82 -3.16
CA LYS A 81 17.60 1.37 -3.05
C LYS A 81 16.51 0.92 -4.03
N GLU A 82 16.49 -0.38 -4.34
CA GLU A 82 15.33 -1.02 -4.96
C GLU A 82 14.19 -1.14 -3.95
N PRO A 83 12.92 -0.98 -4.36
CA PRO A 83 11.80 -1.33 -3.49
C PRO A 83 11.76 -2.85 -3.28
N ALA A 84 11.43 -3.29 -2.07
CA ALA A 84 11.30 -4.71 -1.76
C ALA A 84 10.08 -5.34 -2.48
N TYR A 85 9.06 -4.52 -2.72
CA TYR A 85 7.82 -4.94 -3.41
C TYR A 85 7.08 -3.74 -4.01
N PHE A 86 6.14 -4.04 -4.93
CA PHE A 86 5.19 -3.08 -5.49
C PHE A 86 3.77 -3.42 -5.06
N GLU A 87 2.98 -2.39 -4.75
CA GLU A 87 1.55 -2.51 -4.52
C GLU A 87 0.79 -1.28 -5.03
N ALA A 88 -0.54 -1.38 -5.14
CA ALA A 88 -1.41 -0.28 -5.56
C ALA A 88 -2.03 0.45 -4.35
N HIS A 89 -2.10 1.78 -4.41
CA HIS A 89 -2.80 2.61 -3.43
C HIS A 89 -4.30 2.75 -3.77
N ALA A 90 -5.17 2.25 -2.90
CA ALA A 90 -6.63 2.55 -2.81
C ALA A 90 -7.45 2.49 -4.13
N VAL A 91 -6.92 1.92 -5.20
CA VAL A 91 -7.55 1.86 -6.52
C VAL A 91 -7.66 0.42 -6.98
N MET A 92 -8.83 0.05 -7.45
CA MET A 92 -9.06 -1.22 -8.15
C MET A 92 -9.17 -0.93 -9.64
N SER A 93 -8.17 -1.36 -10.40
CA SER A 93 -8.09 -1.26 -11.86
C SER A 93 -7.29 -2.45 -12.36
N GLU A 94 -7.86 -3.22 -13.27
CA GLU A 94 -7.19 -4.39 -13.86
C GLU A 94 -5.94 -3.95 -14.64
N ASN A 95 -6.04 -2.86 -15.41
CA ASN A 95 -4.91 -2.34 -16.17
C ASN A 95 -3.81 -1.75 -15.29
N LEU A 96 -4.14 -1.12 -14.15
CA LEU A 96 -3.12 -0.69 -13.19
C LEU A 96 -2.41 -1.89 -12.55
N ASN A 97 -3.14 -2.89 -12.12
CA ASN A 97 -2.57 -4.11 -11.56
C ASN A 97 -1.62 -4.79 -12.56
N ARG A 98 -2.07 -4.90 -13.81
CA ARG A 98 -1.25 -5.45 -14.89
C ARG A 98 -0.01 -4.60 -15.18
N ALA A 99 -0.10 -3.28 -15.11
CA ALA A 99 1.05 -2.39 -15.24
C ALA A 99 2.08 -2.61 -14.11
N ILE A 100 1.60 -2.75 -12.86
CA ILE A 100 2.45 -3.08 -11.71
C ILE A 100 3.17 -4.41 -11.91
N GLU A 101 2.47 -5.45 -12.38
CA GLU A 101 3.09 -6.75 -12.69
C GLU A 101 4.14 -6.64 -13.80
N ILE A 102 3.83 -5.92 -14.89
CA ILE A 102 4.76 -5.75 -16.02
C ILE A 102 6.03 -5.04 -15.57
N VAL A 103 5.90 -3.94 -14.82
CA VAL A 103 7.06 -3.17 -14.35
C VAL A 103 7.81 -3.96 -13.26
N GLY A 104 7.10 -4.59 -12.33
CA GLY A 104 7.70 -5.45 -11.31
C GLY A 104 8.54 -6.57 -11.94
N ASN A 105 8.00 -7.26 -12.96
CA ASN A 105 8.71 -8.32 -13.68
C ASN A 105 9.94 -7.79 -14.44
N ARG A 106 9.90 -6.58 -15.02
CA ARG A 106 11.06 -5.98 -15.69
C ARG A 106 12.24 -5.78 -14.72
N HIS A 107 11.93 -5.49 -13.47
CA HIS A 107 12.92 -5.20 -12.43
C HIS A 107 13.14 -6.35 -11.46
N ASN A 108 12.56 -7.54 -11.70
CA ASN A 108 12.59 -8.72 -10.81
C ASN A 108 12.10 -8.44 -9.39
N LEU A 109 11.05 -7.62 -9.27
CA LEU A 109 10.46 -7.22 -8.01
C LEU A 109 9.18 -7.98 -7.72
N LYS A 110 8.91 -8.21 -6.44
CA LYS A 110 7.66 -8.80 -5.97
C LYS A 110 6.51 -7.80 -6.17
N THR A 111 5.36 -8.30 -6.59
CA THR A 111 4.16 -7.49 -6.75
C THR A 111 3.07 -8.00 -5.83
N LEU A 112 2.48 -7.09 -5.05
CA LEU A 112 1.32 -7.34 -4.23
C LEU A 112 0.12 -6.69 -4.89
N ILE A 113 -0.74 -7.50 -5.46
CA ILE A 113 -1.96 -7.03 -6.11
C ILE A 113 -3.13 -7.41 -5.22
N MET A 114 -3.98 -6.45 -4.92
CA MET A 114 -5.20 -6.69 -4.15
C MET A 114 -6.04 -7.76 -4.85
N GLY A 115 -6.28 -8.87 -4.16
CA GLY A 115 -6.87 -10.06 -4.74
C GLY A 115 -5.85 -11.05 -5.32
N CYS A 116 -4.54 -10.75 -5.28
CA CYS A 116 -3.51 -11.74 -5.55
C CYS A 116 -3.46 -12.74 -4.39
N GLU A 117 -3.69 -13.99 -4.71
CA GLU A 117 -3.81 -15.05 -3.72
C GLU A 117 -2.46 -15.66 -3.34
N LYS A 118 -1.34 -15.26 -3.98
CA LYS A 118 -0.03 -15.91 -3.76
C LYS A 118 1.14 -14.94 -3.79
N VAL A 119 2.08 -15.16 -2.86
CA VAL A 119 3.42 -14.56 -2.86
C VAL A 119 4.43 -15.70 -2.82
N ASN A 120 5.36 -15.74 -3.77
CA ASN A 120 6.34 -16.83 -3.93
C ASN A 120 5.73 -18.24 -3.94
N GLY A 121 4.53 -18.39 -4.52
CA GLY A 121 3.82 -19.66 -4.61
C GLY A 121 3.06 -20.08 -3.35
N GLN A 122 3.16 -19.32 -2.26
CA GLN A 122 2.38 -19.53 -1.04
C GLN A 122 1.15 -18.63 -1.05
N ASP A 123 0.06 -19.11 -0.45
CA ASP A 123 -1.19 -18.35 -0.34
C ASP A 123 -0.99 -17.12 0.57
N MET A 124 -1.62 -16.01 0.19
CA MET A 124 -1.64 -14.76 0.95
C MET A 124 -3.08 -14.42 1.33
N HIS A 125 -3.33 -14.31 2.63
CA HIS A 125 -4.65 -13.94 3.17
C HIS A 125 -4.57 -12.52 3.75
N MET A 126 -5.32 -11.60 3.14
CA MET A 126 -5.31 -10.18 3.49
C MET A 126 -6.51 -9.84 4.39
N TYR A 127 -6.26 -9.14 5.50
CA TYR A 127 -7.26 -8.67 6.46
C TYR A 127 -7.24 -7.15 6.52
N MET A 128 -8.40 -6.51 6.25
CA MET A 128 -8.56 -5.05 6.15
C MET A 128 -9.72 -4.55 7.04
N ASP A 129 -9.77 -5.00 8.28
CA ASP A 129 -10.88 -4.73 9.21
C ASP A 129 -10.99 -3.24 9.58
N SER A 130 -9.91 -2.45 9.41
CA SER A 130 -9.91 -1.00 9.66
C SER A 130 -10.94 -0.21 8.83
N MET A 131 -11.48 -0.81 7.78
CA MET A 131 -12.53 -0.23 6.94
C MET A 131 -13.95 -0.42 7.50
N PHE A 132 -14.13 -1.24 8.55
CA PHE A 132 -15.43 -1.54 9.13
C PHE A 132 -15.70 -0.75 10.41
N PRO A 133 -17.00 -0.52 10.74
CA PRO A 133 -17.38 0.13 12.01
C PRO A 133 -16.92 -0.67 13.24
N ASN A 134 -16.69 0.05 14.34
CA ASN A 134 -16.27 -0.53 15.63
C ASN A 134 -14.94 -1.31 15.57
N TYR A 135 -14.06 -0.91 14.68
CA TYR A 135 -12.73 -1.49 14.56
C TYR A 135 -11.90 -1.32 15.84
N ASP A 136 -11.37 -2.42 16.32
CA ASP A 136 -10.36 -2.51 17.37
C ASP A 136 -9.19 -3.36 16.87
N PRO A 137 -7.98 -2.79 16.72
CA PRO A 137 -6.87 -3.51 16.07
C PRO A 137 -6.42 -4.76 16.81
N MET A 138 -6.41 -4.75 18.15
CA MET A 138 -5.99 -5.93 18.94
C MET A 138 -7.00 -7.07 18.79
N THR A 139 -8.30 -6.77 18.84
CA THR A 139 -9.36 -7.76 18.63
C THR A 139 -9.30 -8.34 17.22
N SER A 140 -9.12 -7.49 16.20
CA SER A 140 -8.99 -7.93 14.81
C SER A 140 -7.74 -8.78 14.60
N PHE A 141 -6.61 -8.41 15.21
CA PHE A 141 -5.38 -9.19 15.14
C PHE A 141 -5.51 -10.56 15.79
N LYS A 142 -6.06 -10.62 17.00
CA LYS A 142 -6.33 -11.90 17.69
C LYS A 142 -7.24 -12.80 16.87
N LYS A 143 -8.31 -12.24 16.31
CA LYS A 143 -9.20 -12.97 15.41
C LYS A 143 -8.48 -13.51 14.18
N MET A 144 -7.64 -12.68 13.53
CA MET A 144 -6.83 -13.14 12.39
C MET A 144 -5.91 -14.31 12.77
N VAL A 145 -5.29 -14.26 13.95
CA VAL A 145 -4.44 -15.36 14.46
C VAL A 145 -5.26 -16.61 14.72
N ASP A 146 -6.43 -16.50 15.36
CA ASP A 146 -7.31 -17.62 15.67
C ASP A 146 -7.88 -18.29 14.40
N GLU A 147 -8.11 -17.50 13.36
CA GLU A 147 -8.66 -17.94 12.05
C GLU A 147 -7.57 -18.11 10.98
N ALA A 148 -6.29 -18.08 11.37
CA ALA A 148 -5.17 -18.13 10.43
C ALA A 148 -5.23 -19.36 9.53
N LYS A 149 -4.95 -19.13 8.25
CA LYS A 149 -4.92 -20.16 7.20
C LYS A 149 -3.49 -20.49 6.82
N ASP A 150 -3.32 -21.63 6.16
CA ASP A 150 -2.04 -21.99 5.58
C ASP A 150 -1.53 -20.89 4.63
N GLY A 151 -0.23 -20.58 4.69
CA GLY A 151 0.40 -19.50 3.97
C GLY A 151 0.61 -18.24 4.82
N PHE A 152 0.70 -17.08 4.16
CA PHE A 152 0.89 -15.80 4.84
C PHE A 152 -0.45 -15.16 5.21
N ASN A 153 -0.56 -14.66 6.42
CA ASN A 153 -1.72 -13.92 6.92
C ASN A 153 -1.29 -12.48 7.17
N MET A 154 -1.81 -11.53 6.39
CA MET A 154 -1.40 -10.13 6.40
C MET A 154 -2.50 -9.22 6.91
N MET A 155 -2.29 -8.56 8.03
CA MET A 155 -3.13 -7.45 8.50
C MET A 155 -2.65 -6.15 7.88
N VAL A 156 -3.51 -5.51 7.10
CA VAL A 156 -3.22 -4.21 6.49
C VAL A 156 -3.53 -3.09 7.47
N CYS A 157 -2.52 -2.32 7.84
CA CYS A 157 -2.62 -1.20 8.75
C CYS A 157 -2.24 0.13 8.07
N HIS A 158 -2.81 1.23 8.55
CA HIS A 158 -2.55 2.59 8.07
C HIS A 158 -2.19 3.51 9.24
N PRO A 159 -1.19 3.17 10.08
CA PRO A 159 -0.89 3.94 11.28
C PRO A 159 -0.57 5.40 10.96
N GLY A 160 -0.94 6.30 11.86
CA GLY A 160 -0.65 7.72 11.69
C GLY A 160 -1.33 8.59 12.73
N TYR A 161 -0.82 9.81 12.88
CA TYR A 161 -1.40 10.81 13.75
C TYR A 161 -2.45 11.65 12.99
N LEU A 162 -3.38 12.24 13.75
CA LEU A 162 -4.40 13.11 13.18
C LEU A 162 -3.98 14.57 13.34
N ASP A 163 -4.07 15.29 12.23
CA ASP A 163 -3.98 16.73 12.17
C ASP A 163 -5.12 17.32 11.33
N GLN A 164 -5.18 18.63 11.23
CA GLN A 164 -6.21 19.31 10.45
C GLN A 164 -6.16 18.93 8.97
N TYR A 165 -4.97 18.67 8.43
CA TYR A 165 -4.81 18.27 7.03
C TYR A 165 -5.40 16.89 6.78
N ILE A 166 -5.03 15.88 7.56
CA ILE A 166 -5.56 14.51 7.42
C ILE A 166 -7.08 14.50 7.60
N LEU A 167 -7.62 15.23 8.59
CA LEU A 167 -9.07 15.34 8.80
C LEU A 167 -9.81 15.97 7.60
N SER A 168 -9.14 16.80 6.81
CA SER A 168 -9.73 17.45 5.64
C SER A 168 -9.70 16.60 4.37
N VAL A 169 -8.77 15.64 4.25
CA VAL A 169 -8.51 14.90 3.00
C VAL A 169 -8.77 13.40 3.07
N SER A 170 -8.91 12.83 4.27
CA SER A 170 -9.08 11.38 4.48
C SER A 170 -10.33 11.06 5.28
N SER A 171 -11.07 10.04 4.85
CA SER A 171 -12.15 9.45 5.65
C SER A 171 -11.66 8.41 6.66
N LEU A 172 -10.46 7.85 6.46
CA LEU A 172 -9.81 6.94 7.40
C LEU A 172 -9.05 7.78 8.43
N THR A 173 -9.61 7.94 9.62
CA THR A 173 -9.09 8.83 10.66
C THR A 173 -8.82 8.09 11.97
N MET A 174 -9.83 7.77 12.75
CA MET A 174 -9.66 7.08 14.03
C MET A 174 -8.90 5.75 13.95
N PRO A 175 -9.12 4.89 12.93
CA PRO A 175 -8.34 3.68 12.80
C PRO A 175 -6.83 3.92 12.79
N ARG A 176 -6.34 5.02 12.18
CA ARG A 176 -4.91 5.36 12.13
C ARG A 176 -4.29 5.53 13.51
N VAL A 177 -5.00 6.21 14.40
CA VAL A 177 -4.55 6.45 15.78
C VAL A 177 -4.55 5.16 16.58
N LEU A 178 -5.63 4.38 16.45
CA LEU A 178 -5.76 3.08 17.13
C LEU A 178 -4.67 2.10 16.67
N GLU A 179 -4.38 2.06 15.37
CA GLU A 179 -3.30 1.23 14.81
C GLU A 179 -1.92 1.71 15.25
N THR A 180 -1.69 3.02 15.37
CA THR A 180 -0.43 3.55 15.90
C THR A 180 -0.20 3.10 17.34
N ASP A 181 -1.22 3.21 18.19
CA ASP A 181 -1.16 2.76 19.58
C ASP A 181 -0.95 1.24 19.67
N PHE A 182 -1.74 0.48 18.92
CA PHE A 182 -1.65 -0.98 18.84
C PHE A 182 -0.25 -1.47 18.43
N LEU A 183 0.27 -0.97 17.28
CA LEU A 183 1.55 -1.42 16.73
C LEU A 183 2.76 -1.06 17.59
N THR A 184 2.62 -0.05 18.47
CA THR A 184 3.69 0.36 19.39
C THR A 184 3.50 -0.19 20.81
N SER A 185 2.41 -0.93 21.08
CA SER A 185 2.03 -1.39 22.41
C SER A 185 2.91 -2.54 22.93
N GLU A 186 3.14 -2.56 24.24
CA GLU A 186 3.75 -3.70 24.90
C GLU A 186 2.82 -4.93 24.89
N GLU A 187 1.49 -4.72 24.88
CA GLU A 187 0.51 -5.83 24.80
C GLU A 187 0.70 -6.63 23.53
N LEU A 188 0.86 -5.99 22.36
CA LEU A 188 1.14 -6.69 21.11
C LEU A 188 2.45 -7.49 21.18
N LYS A 189 3.52 -6.89 21.69
CA LYS A 189 4.83 -7.57 21.81
C LYS A 189 4.75 -8.82 22.68
N VAL A 190 4.06 -8.72 23.82
CA VAL A 190 3.84 -9.87 24.72
C VAL A 190 3.01 -10.94 24.01
N TYR A 191 1.91 -10.55 23.35
CA TYR A 191 1.04 -11.48 22.64
C TYR A 191 1.76 -12.24 21.53
N LEU A 192 2.57 -11.55 20.69
CA LEU A 192 3.39 -12.19 19.65
C LEU A 192 4.32 -13.25 20.24
N LYS A 193 5.00 -12.91 21.33
CA LYS A 193 5.94 -13.83 22.00
C LYS A 193 5.26 -15.01 22.64
N GLU A 194 4.17 -14.80 23.39
CA GLU A 194 3.45 -15.88 24.10
C GLU A 194 2.78 -16.87 23.15
N ASN A 195 2.35 -16.41 21.98
CA ASN A 195 1.72 -17.24 20.96
C ASN A 195 2.69 -17.73 19.87
N ASN A 196 3.99 -17.49 20.03
CA ASN A 196 5.04 -17.87 19.07
C ASN A 196 4.72 -17.43 17.63
N ILE A 197 4.25 -16.17 17.47
CA ILE A 197 3.91 -15.59 16.18
C ILE A 197 5.16 -14.94 15.58
N HIS A 198 5.53 -15.36 14.38
CA HIS A 198 6.63 -14.78 13.62
C HIS A 198 6.12 -13.75 12.60
N LEU A 199 6.68 -12.54 12.63
CA LEU A 199 6.43 -11.52 11.63
C LEU A 199 7.48 -11.63 10.53
N TYR A 200 7.04 -11.66 9.28
CA TYR A 200 7.90 -11.69 8.11
C TYR A 200 7.91 -10.34 7.42
N THR A 201 9.07 -9.96 6.92
CA THR A 201 9.18 -8.86 5.94
C THR A 201 9.15 -9.41 4.52
N TYR A 202 8.87 -8.57 3.53
CA TYR A 202 8.88 -8.99 2.13
C TYR A 202 10.26 -9.37 1.60
N ASP A 203 11.32 -9.04 2.29
CA ASP A 203 12.69 -9.48 1.98
C ASP A 203 12.90 -10.96 2.34
N GLU A 204 12.14 -11.48 3.32
CA GLU A 204 12.23 -12.84 3.83
C GLU A 204 11.32 -13.84 3.09
N VAL A 205 10.37 -13.36 2.28
CA VAL A 205 9.36 -14.21 1.60
C VAL A 205 9.49 -14.19 0.09
#